data_e88878a8260e86821b413f2c1e21fd09
#
_entry.id   e88878a8260e86821b413f2c1e21fd09
#
_cell.length_a   1.000
_cell.length_b   1.000
_cell.length_c   1.000
_cell.angle_alpha   90.00
_cell.angle_beta   90.00
_cell.angle_gamma   90.00
#
_symmetry.space_group_name_H-M   'P 1'
#
loop_
_entity.id
_entity.type
_entity.pdbx_description
1 polymer ?
#
loop_
_entity_poly.entity_id
_entity_poly.type
_entity_poly.pdbx_seq_one_letter_code
_entity_poly.pdbx_strand_id
1 'polypeptide(L)'
;DLVITFEDVSFKYPGGKNDSLEHVNLTFHYGEKIALVGPNGAGKTTLILLLCRLYEPTHGRILLNGIDIREYDYEEYLAMFGVVFQDFKLFAMTVAENVAASEEYDEREIEEVLEKAGIWERVQKMEQGIHNPLYNVGIKGVEVSGGEAQKIAIARALYKKAPFIILDEPTSALDPMAEYEIYSSFDRLIQDRMAVYISHRMSSCRFCQRIIVLKDGQVQEQGTHEELIEKDGIYAMMW
;
A
#
# COMPACT_ATOMS: atom_id res chain seq x y z
N ASP A 1 -5.37 18.80 -9.01
CA ASP A 1 -5.66 17.35 -9.00
C ASP A 1 -4.41 16.60 -9.40
N LEU A 2 -4.03 15.57 -8.63
CA LEU A 2 -2.88 14.72 -8.94
C LEU A 2 -3.35 13.57 -9.82
N VAL A 3 -2.68 13.37 -10.98
CA VAL A 3 -2.96 12.28 -11.91
C VAL A 3 -1.66 11.60 -12.28
N ILE A 4 -1.59 10.29 -12.10
CA ILE A 4 -0.45 9.48 -12.55
C ILE A 4 -0.89 8.61 -13.72
N THR A 5 -0.15 8.66 -14.83
CA THR A 5 -0.46 7.92 -16.05
C THR A 5 0.70 7.04 -16.46
N PHE A 6 0.41 5.76 -16.69
CA PHE A 6 1.30 4.79 -17.33
C PHE A 6 0.99 4.81 -18.83
N GLU A 7 1.97 5.13 -19.65
CA GLU A 7 1.86 5.14 -21.12
C GLU A 7 2.74 4.06 -21.72
N ASP A 8 2.11 3.00 -22.19
CA ASP A 8 2.74 1.85 -22.87
C ASP A 8 3.91 1.25 -22.07
N VAL A 9 3.73 1.09 -20.76
CA VAL A 9 4.78 0.70 -19.83
C VAL A 9 5.03 -0.79 -19.89
N SER A 10 6.28 -1.17 -20.20
CA SER A 10 6.79 -2.53 -20.05
C SER A 10 8.00 -2.53 -19.12
N PHE A 11 8.17 -3.61 -18.38
CA PHE A 11 9.29 -3.74 -17.45
C PHE A 11 9.78 -5.18 -17.34
N LYS A 12 11.10 -5.29 -17.36
CA LYS A 12 11.84 -6.53 -17.17
C LYS A 12 12.91 -6.35 -16.10
N TYR A 13 12.91 -7.25 -15.11
CA TYR A 13 13.97 -7.22 -14.10
C TYR A 13 15.34 -7.52 -14.69
N PRO A 14 16.43 -6.90 -14.17
CA PRO A 14 17.80 -7.23 -14.60
C PRO A 14 18.07 -8.73 -14.47
N GLY A 15 18.49 -9.36 -15.56
CA GLY A 15 18.73 -10.80 -15.61
C GLY A 15 17.47 -11.67 -15.76
N GLY A 16 16.29 -11.09 -15.77
CA GLY A 16 15.04 -11.80 -16.04
C GLY A 16 14.96 -12.29 -17.48
N LYS A 17 14.23 -13.39 -17.70
CA LYS A 17 14.00 -13.92 -19.05
C LYS A 17 12.81 -13.27 -19.74
N ASN A 18 11.75 -13.01 -18.99
CA ASN A 18 10.47 -12.48 -19.49
C ASN A 18 10.18 -11.10 -18.87
N ASP A 19 9.34 -10.33 -19.52
CA ASP A 19 8.80 -9.10 -18.98
C ASP A 19 7.86 -9.41 -17.81
N SER A 20 7.94 -8.58 -16.76
CA SER A 20 7.06 -8.67 -15.60
C SER A 20 5.81 -7.80 -15.79
N LEU A 21 5.91 -6.78 -16.65
CA LEU A 21 4.81 -5.97 -17.14
C LEU A 21 4.97 -5.76 -18.64
N GLU A 22 3.88 -5.81 -19.38
CA GLU A 22 3.85 -5.66 -20.84
C GLU A 22 2.75 -4.67 -21.26
N HIS A 23 3.14 -3.60 -21.94
CA HIS A 23 2.25 -2.63 -22.57
C HIS A 23 1.14 -2.11 -21.65
N VAL A 24 1.48 -1.80 -20.38
CA VAL A 24 0.52 -1.35 -19.39
C VAL A 24 0.14 0.11 -19.64
N ASN A 25 -1.17 0.35 -19.79
CA ASN A 25 -1.78 1.67 -19.89
C ASN A 25 -2.79 1.83 -18.75
N LEU A 26 -2.50 2.72 -17.80
CA LEU A 26 -3.32 2.97 -16.63
C LEU A 26 -3.26 4.45 -16.25
N THR A 27 -4.34 4.94 -15.67
CA THR A 27 -4.37 6.27 -15.06
C THR A 27 -4.90 6.15 -13.64
N PHE A 28 -4.23 6.79 -12.69
CA PHE A 28 -4.61 6.87 -11.28
C PHE A 28 -4.99 8.31 -10.95
N HIS A 29 -6.16 8.51 -10.37
CA HIS A 29 -6.67 9.82 -9.99
C HIS A 29 -6.60 10.03 -8.47
N TYR A 30 -6.29 11.24 -8.05
CA TYR A 30 -6.37 11.63 -6.64
C TYR A 30 -7.77 11.38 -6.08
N GLY A 31 -7.83 10.87 -4.85
CA GLY A 31 -9.09 10.51 -4.20
C GLY A 31 -9.67 9.15 -4.59
N GLU A 32 -9.10 8.46 -5.57
CA GLU A 32 -9.58 7.16 -6.04
C GLU A 32 -9.07 6.01 -5.17
N LYS A 33 -9.95 5.07 -4.84
CA LYS A 33 -9.61 3.83 -4.14
C LYS A 33 -9.64 2.67 -5.12
N ILE A 34 -8.49 2.06 -5.32
CA ILE A 34 -8.25 1.06 -6.35
C ILE A 34 -7.84 -0.25 -5.72
N ALA A 35 -8.48 -1.35 -6.11
CA ALA A 35 -8.01 -2.69 -5.83
C ALA A 35 -7.19 -3.21 -7.03
N LEU A 36 -5.99 -3.67 -6.76
CA LEU A 36 -5.13 -4.34 -7.75
C LEU A 36 -5.13 -5.83 -7.45
N VAL A 37 -5.73 -6.61 -8.33
CA VAL A 37 -5.95 -8.05 -8.16
C VAL A 37 -5.35 -8.86 -9.29
N GLY A 38 -5.14 -10.14 -9.05
CA GLY A 38 -4.60 -11.07 -10.04
C GLY A 38 -3.83 -12.21 -9.37
N PRO A 39 -3.51 -13.27 -10.11
CA PRO A 39 -2.74 -14.39 -9.58
C PRO A 39 -1.34 -13.98 -9.13
N ASN A 40 -0.68 -14.87 -8.37
CA ASN A 40 0.71 -14.68 -8.01
C ASN A 40 1.59 -14.56 -9.27
N GLY A 41 2.52 -13.62 -9.26
CA GLY A 41 3.37 -13.37 -10.42
C GLY A 41 2.71 -12.56 -11.55
N ALA A 42 1.50 -12.04 -11.36
CA ALA A 42 0.80 -11.23 -12.37
C ALA A 42 1.44 -9.87 -12.65
N GLY A 43 2.39 -9.41 -11.81
CA GLY A 43 3.05 -8.12 -11.96
C GLY A 43 2.55 -7.03 -10.98
N LYS A 44 1.68 -7.36 -10.01
CA LYS A 44 1.09 -6.39 -9.08
C LYS A 44 2.13 -5.59 -8.29
N THR A 45 3.03 -6.28 -7.60
CA THR A 45 4.12 -5.64 -6.84
C THR A 45 5.07 -4.88 -7.77
N THR A 46 5.36 -5.41 -8.96
CA THR A 46 6.18 -4.73 -9.97
C THR A 46 5.56 -3.40 -10.39
N LEU A 47 4.26 -3.37 -10.61
CA LEU A 47 3.53 -2.13 -10.95
C LEU A 47 3.68 -1.08 -9.84
N ILE A 48 3.58 -1.48 -8.57
CA ILE A 48 3.79 -0.58 -7.42
C ILE A 48 5.24 -0.08 -7.34
N LEU A 49 6.21 -0.95 -7.58
CA LEU A 49 7.63 -0.56 -7.56
C LEU A 49 7.94 0.49 -8.64
N LEU A 50 7.33 0.38 -9.83
CA LEU A 50 7.43 1.39 -10.88
C LEU A 50 6.66 2.66 -10.53
N LEU A 51 5.46 2.54 -9.97
CA LEU A 51 4.66 3.67 -9.51
C LEU A 51 5.42 4.51 -8.48
N CYS A 52 6.13 3.88 -7.55
CA CYS A 52 6.97 4.54 -6.55
C CYS A 52 8.36 4.95 -7.07
N ARG A 53 8.65 4.77 -8.35
CA ARG A 53 9.97 5.05 -8.96
C ARG A 53 11.14 4.32 -8.25
N LEU A 54 10.87 3.14 -7.68
CA LEU A 54 11.91 2.26 -7.14
C LEU A 54 12.60 1.46 -8.24
N TYR A 55 11.96 1.35 -9.40
CA TYR A 55 12.51 0.88 -10.66
C TYR A 55 12.05 1.82 -11.79
N GLU A 56 12.76 1.80 -12.90
CA GLU A 56 12.39 2.52 -14.11
C GLU A 56 11.84 1.54 -15.16
N PRO A 57 10.80 1.92 -15.93
CA PRO A 57 10.29 1.08 -17.00
C PRO A 57 11.38 0.82 -18.07
N THR A 58 11.38 -0.38 -18.65
CA THR A 58 12.26 -0.71 -19.78
C THR A 58 11.73 -0.18 -21.10
N HIS A 59 10.44 0.07 -21.18
CA HIS A 59 9.74 0.73 -22.29
C HIS A 59 8.57 1.55 -21.78
N GLY A 60 8.19 2.59 -22.54
CA GLY A 60 7.14 3.52 -22.16
C GLY A 60 7.59 4.52 -21.10
N ARG A 61 6.62 5.18 -20.48
CA ARG A 61 6.88 6.20 -19.45
C ARG A 61 5.74 6.30 -18.45
N ILE A 62 6.07 6.86 -17.29
CA ILE A 62 5.11 7.16 -16.23
C ILE A 62 5.11 8.67 -16.04
N LEU A 63 3.93 9.25 -16.07
CA LEU A 63 3.75 10.70 -15.96
C LEU A 63 3.00 11.07 -14.68
N LEU A 64 3.44 12.13 -14.01
CA LEU A 64 2.67 12.82 -12.98
C LEU A 64 2.22 14.16 -13.54
N ASN A 65 0.91 14.37 -13.67
CA ASN A 65 0.32 15.56 -14.28
C ASN A 65 0.89 15.89 -15.68
N GLY A 66 1.15 14.85 -16.48
CA GLY A 66 1.68 14.98 -17.82
C GLY A 66 3.20 15.17 -17.93
N ILE A 67 3.92 15.27 -16.82
CA ILE A 67 5.38 15.37 -16.77
C ILE A 67 5.97 14.02 -16.38
N ASP A 68 7.02 13.59 -17.08
CA ASP A 68 7.69 12.31 -16.76
C ASP A 68 8.21 12.33 -15.31
N ILE A 69 7.93 11.26 -14.56
CA ILE A 69 8.30 11.19 -13.14
C ILE A 69 9.82 11.28 -12.93
N ARG A 70 10.63 11.00 -13.94
CA ARG A 70 12.09 11.14 -13.91
C ARG A 70 12.57 12.59 -13.87
N GLU A 71 11.71 13.55 -14.27
CA GLU A 71 12.02 14.98 -14.22
C GLU A 71 11.78 15.61 -12.84
N TYR A 72 11.08 14.91 -11.95
CA TYR A 72 10.91 15.36 -10.57
C TYR A 72 12.12 15.04 -9.72
N ASP A 73 12.36 15.84 -8.68
CA ASP A 73 13.28 15.45 -7.61
C ASP A 73 12.88 14.10 -7.02
N TYR A 74 13.85 13.23 -6.81
CA TYR A 74 13.59 11.85 -6.41
C TYR A 74 12.99 11.75 -5.00
N GLU A 75 13.52 12.53 -4.06
CA GLU A 75 13.05 12.51 -2.66
C GLU A 75 11.67 13.15 -2.54
N GLU A 76 11.43 14.26 -3.25
CA GLU A 76 10.12 14.92 -3.31
C GLU A 76 9.07 13.98 -3.91
N TYR A 77 9.40 13.27 -4.97
CA TYR A 77 8.50 12.28 -5.57
C TYR A 77 8.21 11.13 -4.62
N LEU A 78 9.22 10.54 -3.98
CA LEU A 78 9.05 9.47 -3.00
C LEU A 78 8.25 9.92 -1.76
N ALA A 79 8.39 11.18 -1.36
CA ALA A 79 7.63 11.74 -0.25
C ALA A 79 6.11 11.71 -0.48
N MET A 80 5.67 11.63 -1.74
CA MET A 80 4.25 11.56 -2.11
C MET A 80 3.60 10.21 -1.80
N PHE A 81 4.37 9.17 -1.45
CA PHE A 81 3.86 7.82 -1.23
C PHE A 81 4.03 7.36 0.21
N GLY A 82 2.94 6.92 0.83
CA GLY A 82 2.95 6.12 2.05
C GLY A 82 2.73 4.65 1.67
N VAL A 83 3.74 3.81 1.85
CA VAL A 83 3.70 2.41 1.37
C VAL A 83 3.86 1.43 2.51
N VAL A 84 3.00 0.41 2.53
CA VAL A 84 3.19 -0.80 3.34
C VAL A 84 3.38 -1.97 2.36
N PHE A 85 4.61 -2.48 2.27
CA PHE A 85 4.91 -3.67 1.49
C PHE A 85 4.56 -4.94 2.27
N GLN A 86 4.33 -6.05 1.57
CA GLN A 86 4.03 -7.36 2.17
C GLN A 86 5.12 -7.83 3.14
N ASP A 87 6.38 -7.54 2.83
CA ASP A 87 7.56 -7.91 3.62
C ASP A 87 8.05 -6.77 4.53
N PHE A 88 7.15 -5.87 4.94
CA PHE A 88 7.49 -4.76 5.83
C PHE A 88 8.23 -5.24 7.08
N LYS A 89 9.09 -4.36 7.62
CA LYS A 89 9.81 -4.62 8.87
C LYS A 89 9.56 -3.50 9.86
N LEU A 90 9.44 -3.89 11.13
CA LEU A 90 9.61 -2.99 12.26
C LEU A 90 11.04 -3.09 12.77
N PHE A 91 11.52 -2.00 13.31
CA PHE A 91 12.88 -1.90 13.84
C PHE A 91 12.87 -2.07 15.37
N ALA A 92 14.00 -2.46 15.93
CA ALA A 92 14.22 -2.51 17.38
C ALA A 92 14.39 -1.08 17.95
N MET A 93 13.35 -0.29 17.79
CA MET A 93 13.19 1.11 18.22
C MET A 93 11.86 1.21 18.96
N THR A 94 11.55 2.39 19.50
CA THR A 94 10.25 2.62 20.13
C THR A 94 9.08 2.49 19.14
N VAL A 95 7.87 2.34 19.66
CA VAL A 95 6.66 2.36 18.81
C VAL A 95 6.57 3.67 18.04
N ALA A 96 6.81 4.81 18.71
CA ALA A 96 6.74 6.12 18.07
C ALA A 96 7.77 6.29 16.95
N GLU A 97 9.03 5.91 17.17
CA GLU A 97 10.08 5.95 16.14
C GLU A 97 9.79 5.03 14.98
N ASN A 98 9.16 3.88 15.23
CA ASN A 98 8.69 2.98 14.16
C ASN A 98 7.59 3.63 13.33
N VAL A 99 6.67 4.38 13.92
CA VAL A 99 5.58 5.07 13.21
C VAL A 99 6.11 6.29 12.47
N ALA A 100 6.90 7.13 13.12
CA ALA A 100 7.46 8.35 12.53
C ALA A 100 8.55 8.06 11.47
N ALA A 101 9.23 6.92 11.57
CA ALA A 101 10.49 6.62 10.87
C ALA A 101 11.56 7.70 11.12
N SER A 102 11.55 8.33 12.31
CA SER A 102 12.41 9.42 12.76
C SER A 102 12.48 9.44 14.28
N GLU A 103 13.54 10.02 14.82
CA GLU A 103 13.67 10.34 16.25
C GLU A 103 12.86 11.60 16.64
N GLU A 104 12.58 12.47 15.66
CA GLU A 104 11.76 13.66 15.84
C GLU A 104 10.33 13.38 15.38
N TYR A 105 9.34 13.54 16.25
CA TYR A 105 7.93 13.29 15.96
C TYR A 105 7.00 14.09 16.88
N ASP A 106 5.76 14.26 16.46
CA ASP A 106 4.67 14.77 17.26
C ASP A 106 3.93 13.58 17.93
N GLU A 107 3.99 13.52 19.27
CA GLU A 107 3.40 12.42 20.06
C GLU A 107 1.89 12.32 19.84
N ARG A 108 1.20 13.45 19.76
CA ARG A 108 -0.24 13.49 19.58
C ARG A 108 -0.63 12.93 18.20
N GLU A 109 0.13 13.27 17.16
CA GLU A 109 -0.11 12.71 15.83
C GLU A 109 0.19 11.21 15.79
N ILE A 110 1.21 10.74 16.53
CA ILE A 110 1.50 9.30 16.68
C ILE A 110 0.30 8.59 17.32
N GLU A 111 -0.25 9.12 18.41
CA GLU A 111 -1.41 8.54 19.09
C GLU A 111 -2.62 8.48 18.14
N GLU A 112 -2.90 9.57 17.43
CA GLU A 112 -4.00 9.64 16.46
C GLU A 112 -3.89 8.58 15.34
N VAL A 113 -2.70 8.37 14.77
CA VAL A 113 -2.54 7.35 13.72
C VAL A 113 -2.54 5.92 14.26
N LEU A 114 -2.07 5.70 15.49
CA LEU A 114 -2.18 4.40 16.16
C LEU A 114 -3.63 4.04 16.49
N GLU A 115 -4.44 5.03 16.92
CA GLU A 115 -5.87 4.87 17.12
C GLU A 115 -6.57 4.52 15.81
N LYS A 116 -6.28 5.28 14.76
CA LYS A 116 -6.81 5.03 13.40
C LYS A 116 -6.44 3.64 12.89
N ALA A 117 -5.22 3.19 13.11
CA ALA A 117 -4.76 1.85 12.72
C ALA A 117 -5.31 0.73 13.63
N GLY A 118 -6.04 1.06 14.69
CA GLY A 118 -6.66 0.08 15.60
C GLY A 118 -5.67 -0.67 16.50
N ILE A 119 -4.57 0.00 16.91
CA ILE A 119 -3.55 -0.60 17.80
C ILE A 119 -3.34 0.21 19.09
N TRP A 120 -3.98 1.38 19.22
CA TRP A 120 -3.77 2.30 20.34
C TRP A 120 -4.01 1.68 21.71
N GLU A 121 -5.11 0.95 21.90
CA GLU A 121 -5.40 0.30 23.19
C GLU A 121 -4.31 -0.70 23.61
N ARG A 122 -3.67 -1.37 22.68
CA ARG A 122 -2.56 -2.28 22.94
C ARG A 122 -1.31 -1.51 23.36
N VAL A 123 -1.02 -0.40 22.66
CA VAL A 123 0.14 0.45 22.95
C VAL A 123 0.01 1.13 24.32
N GLN A 124 -1.17 1.63 24.67
CA GLN A 124 -1.44 2.20 26.00
C GLN A 124 -1.17 1.24 27.17
N LYS A 125 -1.35 -0.06 26.94
CA LYS A 125 -1.10 -1.10 27.95
C LYS A 125 0.38 -1.49 28.07
N MET A 126 1.25 -0.98 27.21
CA MET A 126 2.70 -1.17 27.33
C MET A 126 3.23 -0.26 28.47
N GLU A 127 4.26 -0.70 29.15
CA GLU A 127 4.81 -0.01 30.34
C GLU A 127 5.21 1.45 30.07
N GLN A 128 5.71 1.72 28.85
CA GLN A 128 6.15 3.05 28.41
C GLN A 128 5.30 3.61 27.25
N GLY A 129 4.14 3.00 26.95
CA GLY A 129 3.27 3.47 25.88
C GLY A 129 3.99 3.54 24.53
N ILE A 130 3.91 4.70 23.86
CA ILE A 130 4.55 4.94 22.56
C ILE A 130 6.08 4.92 22.61
N HIS A 131 6.66 5.15 23.78
CA HIS A 131 8.12 5.09 24.01
C HIS A 131 8.63 3.69 24.32
N ASN A 132 7.76 2.69 24.33
CA ASN A 132 8.17 1.32 24.59
C ASN A 132 8.99 0.77 23.42
N PRO A 133 10.22 0.27 23.66
CA PRO A 133 11.00 -0.39 22.63
C PRO A 133 10.31 -1.66 22.14
N LEU A 134 10.40 -1.92 20.86
CA LEU A 134 9.99 -3.18 20.24
C LEU A 134 11.19 -4.11 20.15
N TYR A 135 10.94 -5.39 20.38
CA TYR A 135 11.93 -6.48 20.36
C TYR A 135 13.04 -6.35 21.41
N ASN A 136 13.65 -7.49 21.71
CA ASN A 136 14.73 -7.57 22.71
C ASN A 136 16.09 -7.48 22.05
N VAL A 137 16.57 -6.23 21.79
CA VAL A 137 17.89 -6.00 21.22
C VAL A 137 18.70 -5.13 22.19
N GLY A 138 19.35 -5.77 23.18
CA GLY A 138 20.17 -5.09 24.17
C GLY A 138 19.39 -4.33 25.27
N ILE A 139 18.14 -4.02 25.05
CA ILE A 139 17.17 -3.44 25.98
C ILE A 139 15.94 -4.33 26.00
N LYS A 140 15.28 -4.45 27.14
CA LYS A 140 14.04 -5.20 27.27
C LYS A 140 12.93 -4.51 26.48
N GLY A 141 12.61 -5.04 25.32
CA GLY A 141 11.52 -4.57 24.46
C GLY A 141 10.28 -5.45 24.59
N VAL A 142 9.20 -5.02 23.94
CA VAL A 142 7.94 -5.77 23.84
C VAL A 142 7.89 -6.50 22.50
N GLU A 143 7.59 -7.78 22.54
CA GLU A 143 7.27 -8.56 21.34
C GLU A 143 5.84 -8.22 20.88
N VAL A 144 5.69 -8.03 19.58
CA VAL A 144 4.41 -7.78 18.92
C VAL A 144 4.07 -8.95 17.99
N SER A 145 2.79 -9.31 17.92
CA SER A 145 2.30 -10.28 16.95
C SER A 145 2.40 -9.75 15.51
N GLY A 146 2.32 -10.63 14.51
CA GLY A 146 2.30 -10.22 13.11
C GLY A 146 1.20 -9.22 12.79
N GLY A 147 0.00 -9.41 13.33
CA GLY A 147 -1.12 -8.47 13.17
C GLY A 147 -0.90 -7.13 13.85
N GLU A 148 -0.31 -7.11 15.06
CA GLU A 148 0.07 -5.87 15.75
C GLU A 148 1.15 -5.12 14.98
N ALA A 149 2.18 -5.82 14.49
CA ALA A 149 3.23 -5.25 13.67
C ALA A 149 2.68 -4.63 12.37
N GLN A 150 1.70 -5.30 11.74
CA GLN A 150 1.04 -4.80 10.53
C GLN A 150 0.25 -3.52 10.79
N LYS A 151 -0.47 -3.42 11.91
CA LYS A 151 -1.17 -2.20 12.32
C LYS A 151 -0.20 -1.04 12.58
N ILE A 152 0.96 -1.30 13.18
CA ILE A 152 2.01 -0.28 13.36
C ILE A 152 2.57 0.17 12.01
N ALA A 153 2.78 -0.75 11.05
CA ALA A 153 3.22 -0.38 9.70
C ALA A 153 2.18 0.46 8.94
N ILE A 154 0.89 0.17 9.13
CA ILE A 154 -0.20 1.00 8.60
C ILE A 154 -0.18 2.40 9.25
N ALA A 155 0.00 2.50 10.57
CA ALA A 155 0.14 3.78 11.26
C ALA A 155 1.32 4.60 10.71
N ARG A 156 2.46 3.96 10.40
CA ARG A 156 3.61 4.60 9.72
C ARG A 156 3.22 5.21 8.38
N ALA A 157 2.50 4.48 7.54
CA ALA A 157 2.05 4.98 6.25
C ALA A 157 1.07 6.16 6.39
N LEU A 158 0.21 6.14 7.41
CA LEU A 158 -0.73 7.22 7.70
C LEU A 158 -0.04 8.47 8.24
N TYR A 159 0.97 8.30 9.12
CA TYR A 159 1.72 9.39 9.73
C TYR A 159 2.45 10.25 8.70
N LYS A 160 2.93 9.63 7.63
CA LYS A 160 3.60 10.32 6.52
C LYS A 160 2.72 11.39 5.82
N LYS A 161 1.39 11.34 5.98
CA LYS A 161 0.41 12.26 5.35
C LYS A 161 0.54 12.36 3.82
N ALA A 162 1.11 11.33 3.20
CA ALA A 162 1.33 11.28 1.78
C ALA A 162 0.00 11.30 1.00
N PRO A 163 -0.08 11.97 -0.17
CA PRO A 163 -1.29 11.99 -1.01
C PRO A 163 -1.64 10.63 -1.60
N PHE A 164 -0.67 9.73 -1.74
CA PHE A 164 -0.84 8.38 -2.25
C PHE A 164 -0.52 7.35 -1.17
N ILE A 165 -1.47 6.46 -0.91
CA ILE A 165 -1.31 5.34 0.04
C ILE A 165 -1.31 4.03 -0.75
N ILE A 166 -0.32 3.21 -0.52
CA ILE A 166 -0.20 1.90 -1.16
C ILE A 166 -0.07 0.84 -0.08
N LEU A 167 -0.94 -0.15 -0.14
CA LEU A 167 -1.00 -1.23 0.82
C LEU A 167 -0.92 -2.56 0.08
N ASP A 168 0.24 -3.22 0.19
CA ASP A 168 0.48 -4.53 -0.41
C ASP A 168 0.17 -5.63 0.61
N GLU A 169 -0.97 -6.28 0.44
CA GLU A 169 -1.52 -7.31 1.34
C GLU A 169 -1.59 -6.86 2.82
N PRO A 170 -2.22 -5.70 3.11
CA PRO A 170 -2.14 -5.06 4.43
C PRO A 170 -2.85 -5.84 5.53
N THR A 171 -3.52 -6.95 5.21
CA THR A 171 -4.31 -7.76 6.13
C THR A 171 -3.90 -9.24 6.15
N SER A 172 -2.79 -9.58 5.49
CA SER A 172 -2.33 -10.98 5.35
C SER A 172 -2.11 -11.69 6.69
N ALA A 173 -1.73 -10.96 7.73
CA ALA A 173 -1.50 -11.48 9.09
C ALA A 173 -2.71 -11.30 10.03
N LEU A 174 -3.85 -10.80 9.52
CA LEU A 174 -5.05 -10.53 10.31
C LEU A 174 -6.10 -11.64 10.14
N ASP A 175 -6.89 -11.83 11.18
CA ASP A 175 -8.10 -12.64 11.09
C ASP A 175 -9.20 -11.88 10.31
N PRO A 176 -10.24 -12.58 9.80
CA PRO A 176 -11.28 -11.97 8.97
C PRO A 176 -12.06 -10.83 9.62
N MET A 177 -12.21 -10.83 10.96
CA MET A 177 -12.92 -9.75 11.66
C MET A 177 -12.06 -8.50 11.75
N ALA A 178 -10.78 -8.66 12.14
CA ALA A 178 -9.82 -7.55 12.17
C ALA A 178 -9.59 -6.96 10.77
N GLU A 179 -9.59 -7.80 9.74
CA GLU A 179 -9.54 -7.36 8.35
C GLU A 179 -10.75 -6.50 7.98
N TYR A 180 -11.95 -6.98 8.27
CA TYR A 180 -13.19 -6.23 8.01
C TYR A 180 -13.20 -4.88 8.73
N GLU A 181 -12.79 -4.82 9.99
CA GLU A 181 -12.68 -3.57 10.77
C GLU A 181 -11.72 -2.58 10.12
N ILE A 182 -10.56 -3.05 9.65
CA ILE A 182 -9.60 -2.20 8.95
C ILE A 182 -10.21 -1.68 7.64
N TYR A 183 -10.74 -2.54 6.77
CA TYR A 183 -11.31 -2.09 5.50
C TYR A 183 -12.54 -1.18 5.68
N SER A 184 -13.42 -1.46 6.62
CA SER A 184 -14.56 -0.58 6.91
C SER A 184 -14.15 0.78 7.50
N SER A 185 -12.99 0.84 8.15
CA SER A 185 -12.41 2.10 8.65
C SER A 185 -11.56 2.82 7.60
N PHE A 186 -11.10 2.13 6.56
CA PHE A 186 -10.22 2.72 5.53
C PHE A 186 -10.81 3.97 4.86
N ASP A 187 -12.10 4.01 4.62
CA ASP A 187 -12.76 5.20 4.08
C ASP A 187 -12.50 6.44 4.92
N ARG A 188 -12.53 6.28 6.25
CA ARG A 188 -12.22 7.35 7.20
C ARG A 188 -10.72 7.62 7.34
N LEU A 189 -9.89 6.58 7.15
CA LEU A 189 -8.44 6.66 7.31
C LEU A 189 -7.77 7.36 6.13
N ILE A 190 -8.25 7.08 4.93
CA ILE A 190 -7.63 7.55 3.69
C ILE A 190 -8.23 8.89 3.26
N GLN A 191 -9.47 9.20 3.71
CA GLN A 191 -10.16 10.43 3.34
C GLN A 191 -10.13 10.64 1.82
N ASP A 192 -9.68 11.81 1.37
CA ASP A 192 -9.63 12.19 -0.03
C ASP A 192 -8.31 11.78 -0.74
N ARG A 193 -7.50 10.90 -0.14
CA ARG A 193 -6.24 10.45 -0.74
C ARG A 193 -6.48 9.35 -1.76
N MET A 194 -5.58 9.22 -2.73
CA MET A 194 -5.55 8.03 -3.57
C MET A 194 -5.05 6.83 -2.77
N ALA A 195 -5.72 5.69 -2.92
CA ALA A 195 -5.28 4.44 -2.31
C ALA A 195 -5.25 3.29 -3.31
N VAL A 196 -4.16 2.54 -3.31
CA VAL A 196 -4.03 1.29 -4.05
C VAL A 196 -3.87 0.13 -3.07
N TYR A 197 -4.78 -0.82 -3.15
CA TYR A 197 -4.76 -2.05 -2.36
C TYR A 197 -4.40 -3.23 -3.24
N ILE A 198 -3.37 -3.96 -2.86
CA ILE A 198 -3.12 -5.30 -3.39
C ILE A 198 -3.70 -6.28 -2.38
N SER A 199 -4.62 -7.12 -2.82
CA SER A 199 -5.22 -8.15 -1.98
C SER A 199 -5.43 -9.43 -2.77
N HIS A 200 -5.18 -10.56 -2.11
CA HIS A 200 -5.61 -11.88 -2.58
C HIS A 200 -7.02 -12.25 -2.09
N ARG A 201 -7.57 -11.45 -1.18
CA ARG A 201 -8.91 -11.64 -0.64
C ARG A 201 -9.89 -10.76 -1.38
N MET A 202 -10.71 -11.38 -2.21
CA MET A 202 -11.66 -10.67 -3.09
C MET A 202 -12.70 -9.86 -2.31
N SER A 203 -13.05 -10.27 -1.09
CA SER A 203 -13.99 -9.55 -0.22
C SER A 203 -13.63 -8.09 0.02
N SER A 204 -12.33 -7.77 0.04
CA SER A 204 -11.82 -6.39 0.21
C SER A 204 -12.04 -5.51 -1.03
N CYS A 205 -12.19 -6.09 -2.22
CA CYS A 205 -12.38 -5.34 -3.45
C CYS A 205 -13.69 -4.53 -3.48
N ARG A 206 -14.71 -4.96 -2.70
CA ARG A 206 -16.00 -4.26 -2.61
C ARG A 206 -15.91 -2.84 -2.02
N PHE A 207 -14.87 -2.57 -1.26
CA PHE A 207 -14.63 -1.24 -0.67
C PHE A 207 -13.91 -0.28 -1.63
N CYS A 208 -13.54 -0.76 -2.81
CA CYS A 208 -12.81 0.02 -3.81
C CYS A 208 -13.75 0.52 -4.89
N GLN A 209 -13.49 1.72 -5.38
CA GLN A 209 -14.25 2.36 -6.45
C GLN A 209 -13.92 1.76 -7.82
N ARG A 210 -12.68 1.30 -7.99
CA ARG A 210 -12.21 0.63 -9.21
C ARG A 210 -11.34 -0.56 -8.88
N ILE A 211 -11.49 -1.59 -9.67
CA ILE A 211 -10.70 -2.81 -9.62
C ILE A 211 -9.90 -2.92 -10.91
N ILE A 212 -8.63 -3.22 -10.79
CA ILE A 212 -7.73 -3.49 -11.93
C ILE A 212 -7.28 -4.94 -11.81
N VAL A 213 -7.55 -5.73 -12.83
CA VAL A 213 -7.16 -7.14 -12.92
C VAL A 213 -5.91 -7.26 -13.76
N LEU A 214 -4.81 -7.68 -13.12
CA LEU A 214 -3.55 -8.02 -13.78
C LEU A 214 -3.44 -9.53 -13.96
N LYS A 215 -2.98 -9.94 -15.13
CA LYS A 215 -2.60 -11.32 -15.42
C LYS A 215 -1.49 -11.32 -16.47
N ASP A 216 -0.47 -12.14 -16.26
CA ASP A 216 0.67 -12.30 -17.17
C ASP A 216 1.30 -10.95 -17.58
N GLY A 217 1.46 -10.02 -16.60
CA GLY A 217 2.05 -8.70 -16.81
C GLY A 217 1.17 -7.68 -17.53
N GLN A 218 -0.08 -8.00 -17.83
CA GLN A 218 -0.99 -7.15 -18.59
C GLN A 218 -2.26 -6.81 -17.81
N VAL A 219 -2.83 -5.63 -18.08
CA VAL A 219 -4.16 -5.26 -17.59
C VAL A 219 -5.21 -5.97 -18.43
N GLN A 220 -5.94 -6.89 -17.82
CA GLN A 220 -6.98 -7.69 -18.53
C GLN A 220 -8.35 -7.06 -18.39
N GLU A 221 -8.66 -6.57 -17.21
CA GLU A 221 -9.97 -6.01 -16.89
C GLU A 221 -9.81 -4.82 -15.94
N GLN A 222 -10.74 -3.87 -16.04
CA GLN A 222 -10.91 -2.82 -15.06
C GLN A 222 -12.38 -2.38 -15.02
N GLY A 223 -12.84 -1.99 -13.84
CA GLY A 223 -14.22 -1.56 -13.60
C GLY A 223 -14.59 -1.61 -12.12
N THR A 224 -15.85 -1.37 -11.80
CA THR A 224 -16.41 -1.59 -10.47
C THR A 224 -16.62 -3.09 -10.21
N HIS A 225 -16.90 -3.45 -8.96
CA HIS A 225 -17.22 -4.83 -8.60
C HIS A 225 -18.41 -5.36 -9.42
N GLU A 226 -19.48 -4.58 -9.48
CA GLU A 226 -20.70 -4.94 -10.16
C GLU A 226 -20.47 -5.17 -11.67
N GLU A 227 -19.79 -4.21 -12.33
CA GLU A 227 -19.45 -4.30 -13.75
C GLU A 227 -18.63 -5.54 -14.09
N LEU A 228 -17.63 -5.87 -13.24
CA LEU A 228 -16.75 -7.01 -13.48
C LEU A 228 -17.41 -8.37 -13.19
N ILE A 229 -18.36 -8.42 -12.24
CA ILE A 229 -19.17 -9.63 -12.02
C ILE A 229 -20.12 -9.87 -13.20
N GLU A 230 -20.81 -8.82 -13.69
CA GLU A 230 -21.70 -8.94 -14.85
C GLU A 230 -20.97 -9.34 -16.13
N LYS A 231 -19.70 -8.93 -16.26
CA LYS A 231 -18.86 -9.27 -17.42
C LYS A 231 -18.50 -10.76 -17.49
N ASP A 232 -18.64 -11.50 -16.38
CA ASP A 232 -18.33 -12.94 -16.25
C ASP A 232 -16.91 -13.30 -16.77
N GLY A 233 -15.96 -12.40 -16.50
CA GLY A 233 -14.58 -12.52 -16.94
C GLY A 233 -13.63 -13.11 -15.89
N ILE A 234 -12.36 -12.73 -15.95
CA ILE A 234 -11.32 -13.22 -15.03
C ILE A 234 -11.67 -12.86 -13.58
N TYR A 235 -12.15 -11.64 -13.35
CA TYR A 235 -12.55 -11.19 -12.01
C TYR A 235 -13.66 -12.06 -11.42
N ALA A 236 -14.71 -12.33 -12.20
CA ALA A 236 -15.83 -13.16 -11.76
C ALA A 236 -15.41 -14.61 -11.46
N MET A 237 -14.44 -15.15 -12.21
CA MET A 237 -13.88 -16.48 -11.93
C MET A 237 -12.99 -16.53 -10.67
N MET A 238 -12.44 -15.40 -10.23
CA MET A 238 -11.61 -15.29 -9.03
C MET A 238 -12.46 -15.04 -7.77
N TRP A 239 -13.69 -14.52 -7.96
CA TRP A 239 -14.64 -14.19 -6.88
C TRP A 239 -15.27 -15.46 -6.31
#